data_11643c7290b8f76eb4fe617d9ce1af1a
#
_entry.id   11643c7290b8f76eb4fe617d9ce1af1a
#
_cell.length_a   1.000
_cell.length_b   1.000
_cell.length_c   1.000
_cell.angle_alpha   90.00
_cell.angle_beta   90.00
_cell.angle_gamma   90.00
#
_symmetry.space_group_name_H-M   'P 1'
#
loop_
_entity.id
_entity.type
_entity.pdbx_description
1 polymer ?
#
loop_
_entity_poly.entity_id
_entity_poly.type
_entity_poly.pdbx_seq_one_letter_code
_entity_poly.pdbx_strand_id
1 'polypeptide(L)' 'MDDLIAQSFEMNQIITVKDVMRFTSISRSKIYELIKKELKYYDPTFPQPIRLTETRIGWSAWEIHQWIESKLRSRE' A
#
# COMPACT_ATOMS: atom_id res chain seq x y z
N MET A 1 -15.92 -3.96 23.54
CA MET A 1 -14.81 -3.19 23.02
C MET A 1 -15.33 -2.07 22.13
N ASP A 2 -14.70 -0.95 22.23
CA ASP A 2 -15.08 0.23 21.46
C ASP A 2 -14.73 0.04 19.97
N ASP A 3 -15.67 0.32 19.09
CA ASP A 3 -15.47 0.21 17.65
C ASP A 3 -14.35 1.13 17.15
N LEU A 4 -14.19 2.29 17.79
CA LEU A 4 -13.12 3.23 17.44
C LEU A 4 -11.74 2.62 17.64
N ILE A 5 -11.56 1.86 18.73
CA ILE A 5 -10.28 1.21 19.00
C ILE A 5 -9.99 0.15 17.95
N ALA A 6 -11.00 -0.65 17.59
CA ALA A 6 -10.85 -1.67 16.56
C ALA A 6 -10.47 -1.04 15.21
N GLN A 7 -11.14 0.04 14.85
CA GLN A 7 -10.84 0.76 13.60
C GLN A 7 -9.43 1.34 13.60
N SER A 8 -8.98 1.87 14.74
CA SER A 8 -7.62 2.41 14.84
C SER A 8 -6.56 1.35 14.60
N PHE A 9 -6.75 0.15 15.15
CA PHE A 9 -5.82 -0.96 14.91
C PHE A 9 -5.80 -1.37 13.45
N GLU A 10 -6.97 -1.46 12.81
CA GLU A 10 -7.06 -1.80 11.40
C GLU A 10 -6.38 -0.76 10.52
N MET A 11 -6.58 0.52 10.82
CA MET A 11 -5.99 1.60 10.06
C MET A 11 -4.47 1.61 10.14
N ASN A 12 -3.91 1.13 11.24
CA ASN A 12 -2.47 1.10 11.43
C ASN A 12 -1.84 -0.24 11.10
N GLN A 13 -2.61 -1.12 10.48
CA GLN A 13 -2.10 -2.45 10.12
C GLN A 13 -1.03 -2.35 9.06
N ILE A 14 0.03 -3.13 9.24
CA ILE A 14 1.09 -3.29 8.24
C ILE A 14 0.83 -4.57 7.47
N ILE A 15 0.95 -4.49 6.15
CA ILE A 15 0.68 -5.62 5.27
C ILE A 15 1.89 -5.91 4.40
N THR A 16 1.96 -7.14 3.91
CA THR A 16 3.07 -7.60 3.07
C THR A 16 2.83 -7.25 1.60
N VAL A 17 3.88 -7.43 0.77
CA VAL A 17 3.72 -7.24 -0.67
C VAL A 17 2.68 -8.19 -1.24
N LYS A 18 2.56 -9.40 -0.71
CA LYS A 18 1.52 -10.33 -1.14
C LYS A 18 0.13 -9.77 -0.93
N ASP A 19 -0.08 -9.13 0.21
CA ASP A 19 -1.36 -8.50 0.51
C ASP A 19 -1.63 -7.32 -0.43
N VAL A 20 -0.59 -6.52 -0.69
CA VAL A 20 -0.72 -5.40 -1.63
C VAL A 20 -1.12 -5.92 -3.01
N MET A 21 -0.49 -7.02 -3.46
CA MET A 21 -0.85 -7.65 -4.72
C MET A 21 -2.31 -8.10 -4.74
N ARG A 22 -2.79 -8.67 -3.65
CA ARG A 22 -4.18 -9.13 -3.54
C ARG A 22 -5.15 -7.95 -3.60
N PHE A 23 -4.86 -6.89 -2.86
CA PHE A 23 -5.78 -5.75 -2.77
C PHE A 23 -5.82 -4.93 -4.05
N THR A 24 -4.70 -4.83 -4.74
CA THR A 24 -4.60 -3.97 -5.94
C THR A 24 -4.69 -4.74 -7.25
N SER A 25 -4.52 -6.05 -7.21
CA SER A 25 -4.41 -6.90 -8.41
C SER A 25 -3.23 -6.52 -9.30
N ILE A 26 -2.20 -5.91 -8.71
CA ILE A 26 -0.98 -5.54 -9.41
C ILE A 26 0.10 -6.57 -9.09
N SER A 27 0.90 -6.95 -10.10
CA SER A 27 1.96 -7.92 -9.91
C SER A 27 3.07 -7.39 -9.01
N ARG A 28 3.85 -8.30 -8.42
CA ARG A 28 4.96 -7.92 -7.55
C ARG A 28 5.97 -7.02 -8.28
N SER A 29 6.38 -7.41 -9.48
CA SER A 29 7.36 -6.64 -10.22
C SER A 29 6.84 -5.25 -10.55
N LYS A 30 5.55 -5.13 -10.87
CA LYS A 30 4.97 -3.83 -11.16
C LYS A 30 4.91 -2.95 -9.90
N ILE A 31 4.60 -3.53 -8.75
CA ILE A 31 4.61 -2.78 -7.49
C ILE A 31 6.00 -2.19 -7.26
N TYR A 32 7.06 -2.98 -7.45
CA TYR A 32 8.42 -2.47 -7.26
C TYR A 32 8.78 -1.39 -8.28
N GLU A 33 8.24 -1.45 -9.49
CA GLU A 33 8.43 -0.38 -10.47
C GLU A 33 7.74 0.92 -10.02
N LEU A 34 6.57 0.81 -9.41
CA LEU A 34 5.82 1.99 -8.99
C LEU A 34 6.50 2.77 -7.87
N ILE A 35 7.31 2.10 -7.04
CA ILE A 35 7.91 2.74 -5.87
C ILE A 35 9.35 3.23 -6.11
N LYS A 36 9.97 2.90 -7.22
CA LYS A 36 11.37 3.26 -7.49
C LYS A 36 11.44 4.49 -8.38
N LYS A 37 11.97 5.58 -7.83
CA LYS A 37 12.02 6.89 -8.50
C LYS A 37 12.75 6.85 -9.83
N GLU A 38 13.77 6.02 -9.95
CA GLU A 38 14.60 5.93 -11.15
C GLU A 38 13.97 5.14 -12.27
N LEU A 39 12.83 4.49 -12.03
CA LEU A 39 12.18 3.67 -13.05
C LEU A 39 11.10 4.45 -13.77
N LYS A 40 10.86 4.03 -15.03
CA LYS A 40 9.92 4.69 -15.94
C LYS A 40 8.50 4.77 -15.39
N TYR A 41 8.08 3.74 -14.64
CA TYR A 41 6.70 3.64 -14.17
C TYR A 41 6.53 4.10 -12.74
N TYR A 42 7.51 4.85 -12.23
CA TYR A 42 7.40 5.41 -10.89
C TYR A 42 6.12 6.24 -10.74
N ASP A 43 5.39 5.97 -9.66
CA ASP A 43 4.15 6.69 -9.35
C ASP A 43 4.30 7.32 -7.97
N PRO A 44 4.48 8.65 -7.90
CA PRO A 44 4.67 9.30 -6.60
C PRO A 44 3.44 9.22 -5.70
N THR A 45 2.27 8.88 -6.25
CA THR A 45 1.06 8.72 -5.44
C THR A 45 0.95 7.34 -4.81
N PHE A 46 1.71 6.35 -5.32
CA PHE A 46 1.69 5.01 -4.73
C PHE A 46 2.45 5.01 -3.42
N PRO A 47 1.88 4.38 -2.35
CA PRO A 47 2.52 4.41 -1.04
C PRO A 47 3.90 3.77 -1.04
N GLN A 48 4.84 4.40 -0.36
CA GLN A 48 6.17 3.86 -0.18
C GLN A 48 6.17 2.79 0.91
N PRO A 49 6.98 1.74 0.75
CA PRO A 49 7.07 0.73 1.79
C PRO A 49 7.74 1.27 3.04
N ILE A 50 7.39 0.66 4.16
CA ILE A 50 7.94 0.99 5.48
C ILE A 50 8.99 -0.06 5.81
N ARG A 51 10.18 0.36 6.20
CA ARG A 51 11.21 -0.57 6.65
C ARG A 51 10.93 -0.93 8.11
N LEU A 52 10.56 -2.18 8.33
CA LEU A 52 10.24 -2.67 9.67
C LEU A 52 11.47 -3.18 10.40
N THR A 53 12.32 -3.90 9.70
CA THR A 53 13.60 -4.39 10.20
C THR A 53 14.62 -4.31 9.07
N GLU A 54 15.84 -4.78 9.31
CA GLU A 54 16.88 -4.78 8.27
C GLU A 54 16.45 -5.58 7.04
N THR A 55 15.65 -6.62 7.23
CA THR A 55 15.28 -7.53 6.15
C THR A 55 13.81 -7.53 5.79
N ARG A 56 12.97 -6.81 6.54
CA ARG A 56 11.53 -6.84 6.30
C ARG A 56 10.99 -5.46 6.00
N ILE A 57 10.18 -5.40 4.95
CA ILE A 57 9.44 -4.21 4.59
C ILE A 57 7.96 -4.55 4.56
N GLY A 58 7.14 -3.52 4.66
CA GLY A 58 5.70 -3.66 4.55
C GLY A 58 5.08 -2.37 4.09
N TRP A 59 3.78 -2.35 3.98
CA TRP A 59 3.02 -1.17 3.58
C TRP A 59 1.95 -0.89 4.62
N SER A 60 1.59 0.37 4.76
CA SER A 60 0.43 0.74 5.56
C SER A 60 -0.83 0.30 4.82
N ALA A 61 -1.65 -0.54 5.45
CA ALA A 61 -2.92 -0.96 4.86
C ALA A 61 -3.80 0.24 4.57
N TRP A 62 -3.78 1.23 5.47
CA TRP A 62 -4.56 2.45 5.31
C TRP A 62 -4.14 3.23 4.07
N GLU A 63 -2.83 3.38 3.85
CA GLU A 63 -2.32 4.11 2.68
C GLU A 63 -2.68 3.39 1.38
N ILE A 64 -2.57 2.07 1.36
CA ILE A 64 -2.97 1.29 0.19
C ILE A 64 -4.47 1.47 -0.07
N HIS A 65 -5.28 1.41 0.97
CA HIS A 65 -6.72 1.64 0.84
C HIS A 65 -7.01 3.02 0.24
N GLN A 66 -6.33 4.04 0.72
CA GLN A 66 -6.54 5.41 0.22
C GLN A 66 -6.12 5.55 -1.24
N TRP A 67 -5.04 4.89 -1.63
CA TRP A 67 -4.60 4.89 -3.02
C TRP A 67 -5.66 4.25 -3.93
N ILE A 68 -6.19 3.09 -3.50
CA ILE A 68 -7.26 2.42 -4.25
C ILE A 68 -8.48 3.33 -4.37
N GLU A 69 -8.86 3.98 -3.25
CA GLU A 69 -9.98 4.91 -3.25
C GLU A 69 -9.78 6.04 -4.26
N SER A 70 -8.56 6.58 -4.33
CA SER A 70 -8.28 7.66 -5.27
C SER A 70 -8.45 7.21 -6.72
N LYS A 71 -8.07 5.96 -7.02
CA LYS A 71 -8.25 5.40 -8.37
C LYS A 71 -9.73 5.19 -8.69
N LEU A 72 -10.50 4.72 -7.70
CA LEU A 72 -11.94 4.55 -7.89
C LEU A 72 -12.63 5.89 -8.20
N ARG A 73 -12.19 6.95 -7.56
CA ARG A 73 -12.78 8.28 -7.79
C ARG A 73 -12.38 8.88 -9.14
N SER A 74 -11.22 8.52 -9.65
CA SER A 74 -10.71 9.11 -10.90
C SER A 74 -11.14 8.35 -12.15
N ARG A 75 -11.86 7.25 -12.00
CA ARG A 75 -12.36 6.51 -13.16
C ARG A 75 -13.51 7.25 -13.83
N GLU A 76 -13.62 7.08 -15.12
CA GLU A 76 -14.73 7.66 -15.88
C GLU A 76 -15.41 6.61 -16.73
#